data_ee2e292a3e6acba1db7ce636cb4ff93f
#
_entry.id   ee2e292a3e6acba1db7ce636cb4ff93f
#
_cell.length_a   1.000
_cell.length_b   1.000
_cell.length_c   1.000
_cell.angle_alpha   90.00
_cell.angle_beta   90.00
_cell.angle_gamma   90.00
#
_symmetry.space_group_name_H-M   'P 1'
#
loop_
_entity.id
_entity.type
_entity.pdbx_description
1 polymer ?
#
loop_
_entity_poly.entity_id
_entity_poly.type
_entity_poly.pdbx_seq_one_letter_code
_entity_poly.pdbx_strand_id
1 'polypeptide(L)'
;MKLKQLVALVTTGLGLMAAAQAQTVLKIGYATSPQSHYGVGSTVFCDEIEKGTQGRYKCQQFPNSALGGEREQIEAVQLGTQDLVNTSTGPLGNFVPEVKIVDIPFLFRDYDHARKVMD
;
A
#
# COMPACT_ATOMS: atom_id res chain seq x y z
N MET A 1 -54.61 9.58 2.04
CA MET A 1 -53.37 9.78 1.24
C MET A 1 -53.58 9.15 -0.13
N LYS A 2 -53.39 9.92 -1.21
CA LYS A 2 -53.66 9.42 -2.56
C LYS A 2 -52.50 8.50 -3.01
N LEU A 3 -52.81 7.36 -3.60
CA LEU A 3 -51.86 6.33 -4.06
C LEU A 3 -50.62 6.89 -4.79
N LYS A 4 -50.78 8.00 -5.53
CA LYS A 4 -49.73 8.72 -6.22
C LYS A 4 -48.67 9.33 -5.26
N GLN A 5 -49.02 9.69 -4.03
CA GLN A 5 -48.08 10.24 -3.03
C GLN A 5 -47.27 9.13 -2.36
N LEU A 6 -47.85 7.92 -2.25
CA LEU A 6 -47.13 6.76 -1.72
C LEU A 6 -46.03 6.27 -2.68
N VAL A 7 -46.32 6.27 -4.00
CA VAL A 7 -45.37 5.85 -5.04
C VAL A 7 -44.21 6.84 -5.12
N ALA A 8 -44.42 8.15 -4.97
CA ALA A 8 -43.35 9.15 -4.97
C ALA A 8 -42.40 9.03 -3.76
N LEU A 9 -42.92 8.62 -2.60
CA LEU A 9 -42.11 8.42 -1.40
C LEU A 9 -41.17 7.19 -1.49
N VAL A 10 -41.66 6.13 -2.16
CA VAL A 10 -40.89 4.87 -2.33
C VAL A 10 -39.78 5.04 -3.35
N THR A 11 -39.98 5.80 -4.42
CA THR A 11 -38.94 6.06 -5.44
C THR A 11 -37.83 6.97 -4.94
N THR A 12 -38.08 7.88 -3.99
CA THR A 12 -37.06 8.75 -3.40
C THR A 12 -36.19 7.99 -2.39
N GLY A 13 -36.71 6.94 -1.73
CA GLY A 13 -35.99 6.11 -0.79
C GLY A 13 -34.98 5.13 -1.44
N LEU A 14 -35.20 4.69 -2.66
CA LEU A 14 -34.30 3.77 -3.35
C LEU A 14 -33.05 4.44 -3.96
N GLY A 15 -33.09 5.75 -4.15
CA GLY A 15 -31.96 6.52 -4.75
C GLY A 15 -30.82 6.82 -3.77
N LEU A 16 -31.01 6.63 -2.48
CA LEU A 16 -30.02 6.96 -1.42
C LEU A 16 -29.20 5.75 -0.94
N MET A 17 -29.41 4.56 -1.47
CA MET A 17 -28.51 3.42 -1.31
C MET A 17 -27.34 3.45 -2.32
N ALA A 18 -26.86 4.66 -2.70
CA ALA A 18 -25.63 4.81 -3.44
C ALA A 18 -24.46 4.43 -2.52
N ALA A 19 -24.05 3.17 -2.65
CA ALA A 19 -22.72 2.65 -2.38
C ALA A 19 -21.89 3.44 -1.34
N ALA A 20 -22.10 3.17 -0.07
CA ALA A 20 -21.03 3.27 0.91
C ALA A 20 -19.95 2.25 0.47
N GLN A 21 -19.07 2.64 -0.48
CA GLN A 21 -17.89 1.85 -0.78
C GLN A 21 -17.05 1.87 0.49
N ALA A 22 -17.06 0.75 1.21
CA ALA A 22 -16.26 0.60 2.40
C ALA A 22 -14.78 0.86 2.00
N GLN A 23 -14.21 1.94 2.53
CA GLN A 23 -12.82 2.29 2.31
C GLN A 23 -11.96 1.21 2.94
N THR A 24 -11.07 0.61 2.16
CA THR A 24 -10.10 -0.39 2.65
C THR A 24 -8.84 0.32 3.09
N VAL A 25 -8.41 0.09 4.32
CA VAL A 25 -7.16 0.63 4.86
C VAL A 25 -6.06 -0.41 4.74
N LEU A 26 -5.01 -0.10 3.98
CA LEU A 26 -3.82 -0.92 3.82
C LEU A 26 -2.77 -0.54 4.87
N LYS A 27 -2.30 -1.51 5.64
CA LYS A 27 -1.21 -1.32 6.61
C LYS A 27 0.13 -1.46 5.92
N ILE A 28 0.91 -0.36 5.87
CA ILE A 28 2.28 -0.38 5.35
C ILE A 28 3.27 -0.11 6.47
N GLY A 29 4.20 -1.05 6.69
CA GLY A 29 5.23 -0.91 7.70
C GLY A 29 6.63 -0.76 7.09
N TYR A 30 7.52 -0.09 7.83
CA TYR A 30 8.94 0.05 7.50
C TYR A 30 9.77 0.34 8.75
N ALA A 31 11.07 0.00 8.68
CA ALA A 31 11.95 0.03 9.86
C ALA A 31 12.47 1.42 10.21
N THR A 32 12.46 2.36 9.27
CA THR A 32 13.09 3.68 9.39
C THR A 32 12.10 4.79 9.75
N SER A 33 12.60 6.03 9.90
CA SER A 33 11.76 7.19 10.22
C SER A 33 10.88 7.62 9.03
N PRO A 34 9.79 8.36 9.28
CA PRO A 34 8.93 8.91 8.21
C PRO A 34 9.66 9.85 7.25
N GLN A 35 10.75 10.50 7.69
CA GLN A 35 11.56 11.42 6.89
C GLN A 35 12.62 10.71 6.04
N SER A 36 12.80 9.41 6.22
CA SER A 36 13.72 8.61 5.41
C SER A 36 13.19 8.40 3.99
N HIS A 37 14.06 7.93 3.09
CA HIS A 37 13.65 7.55 1.74
C HIS A 37 12.54 6.48 1.74
N TYR A 38 12.50 5.57 2.72
CA TYR A 38 11.40 4.62 2.90
C TYR A 38 10.08 5.33 3.22
N GLY A 39 10.09 6.27 4.19
CA GLY A 39 8.89 6.99 4.59
C GLY A 39 8.37 7.90 3.48
N VAL A 40 9.25 8.64 2.82
CA VAL A 40 8.89 9.48 1.68
C VAL A 40 8.33 8.65 0.53
N GLY A 41 9.00 7.55 0.16
CA GLY A 41 8.53 6.64 -0.89
C GLY A 41 7.19 6.01 -0.56
N SER A 42 7.00 5.58 0.70
CA SER A 42 5.72 5.04 1.17
C SER A 42 4.59 6.08 1.10
N THR A 43 4.88 7.35 1.40
CA THR A 43 3.89 8.42 1.30
C THR A 43 3.47 8.65 -0.15
N VAL A 44 4.42 8.76 -1.07
CA VAL A 44 4.13 8.92 -2.51
C VAL A 44 3.31 7.73 -3.03
N PHE A 45 3.71 6.51 -2.68
CA PHE A 45 2.98 5.29 -3.06
C PHE A 45 1.53 5.32 -2.55
N CYS A 46 1.32 5.68 -1.28
CA CYS A 46 -0.01 5.74 -0.67
C CYS A 46 -0.90 6.80 -1.30
N ASP A 47 -0.34 7.98 -1.61
CA ASP A 47 -1.05 9.07 -2.28
C ASP A 47 -1.50 8.65 -3.69
N GLU A 48 -0.64 7.95 -4.44
CA GLU A 48 -0.97 7.47 -5.78
C GLU A 48 -2.02 6.33 -5.74
N ILE A 49 -1.95 5.43 -4.76
CA ILE A 49 -2.99 4.41 -4.53
C ILE A 49 -4.34 5.07 -4.23
N GLU A 50 -4.37 6.05 -3.32
CA GLU A 50 -5.62 6.74 -2.97
C GLU A 50 -6.21 7.46 -4.18
N LYS A 51 -5.40 8.20 -4.93
CA LYS A 51 -5.83 8.88 -6.17
C LYS A 51 -6.29 7.89 -7.24
N GLY A 52 -5.47 6.89 -7.56
CA GLY A 52 -5.76 5.91 -8.61
C GLY A 52 -7.00 5.05 -8.33
N THR A 53 -7.33 4.86 -7.05
CA THR A 53 -8.52 4.10 -6.63
C THR A 53 -9.72 4.96 -6.26
N GLN A 54 -9.62 6.28 -6.46
CA GLN A 54 -10.67 7.24 -6.09
C GLN A 54 -11.07 7.14 -4.61
N GLY A 55 -10.08 6.95 -3.72
CA GLY A 55 -10.28 6.84 -2.29
C GLY A 55 -10.77 5.48 -1.79
N ARG A 56 -10.90 4.48 -2.66
CA ARG A 56 -11.30 3.11 -2.27
C ARG A 56 -10.27 2.45 -1.36
N TYR A 57 -8.98 2.70 -1.61
CA TYR A 57 -7.89 2.27 -0.76
C TYR A 57 -7.17 3.47 -0.15
N LYS A 58 -6.82 3.37 1.13
CA LYS A 58 -5.94 4.29 1.85
C LYS A 58 -4.86 3.51 2.56
N CYS A 59 -3.71 4.13 2.81
CA CYS A 59 -2.69 3.51 3.65
C CYS A 59 -2.73 4.06 5.07
N GLN A 60 -2.40 3.18 6.01
CA GLN A 60 -1.96 3.54 7.35
C GLN A 60 -0.49 3.15 7.47
N GLN A 61 0.38 4.14 7.71
CA GLN A 61 1.81 3.94 7.79
C GLN A 61 2.25 3.61 9.22
N PHE A 62 3.17 2.67 9.35
CA PHE A 62 3.77 2.20 10.61
C PHE A 62 5.30 2.29 10.52
N PRO A 63 5.88 3.50 10.80
CA PRO A 63 7.33 3.73 10.78
C PRO A 63 8.04 3.18 12.01
N ASN A 64 9.39 3.29 12.00
CA ASN A 64 10.25 2.99 13.14
C ASN A 64 10.07 1.58 13.71
N SER A 65 9.87 0.59 12.83
CA SER A 65 9.61 -0.81 13.24
C SER A 65 8.41 -0.98 14.16
N ALA A 66 7.38 -0.14 14.06
CA ALA A 66 6.18 -0.21 14.91
C ALA A 66 5.43 -1.54 14.80
N LEU A 67 5.59 -2.27 13.69
CA LEU A 67 5.03 -3.61 13.46
C LEU A 67 6.09 -4.73 13.55
N GLY A 68 7.23 -4.47 14.17
CA GLY A 68 8.38 -5.39 14.23
C GLY A 68 9.49 -5.02 13.26
N GLY A 69 10.59 -5.77 13.27
CA GLY A 69 11.71 -5.61 12.35
C GLY A 69 11.34 -6.02 10.92
N GLU A 70 12.24 -5.77 9.96
CA GLU A 70 11.96 -6.04 8.54
C GLU A 70 11.58 -7.50 8.30
N ARG A 71 12.24 -8.45 8.95
CA ARG A 71 11.94 -9.89 8.82
C ARG A 71 10.54 -10.23 9.32
N GLU A 72 10.21 -9.77 10.53
CA GLU A 72 8.88 -10.03 11.13
C GLU A 72 7.76 -9.41 10.28
N GLN A 73 8.00 -8.24 9.70
CA GLN A 73 7.06 -7.60 8.80
C GLN A 73 6.88 -8.37 7.48
N ILE A 74 7.95 -8.93 6.90
CA ILE A 74 7.85 -9.79 5.72
C ILE A 74 7.02 -11.06 6.05
N GLU A 75 7.29 -11.68 7.19
CA GLU A 75 6.51 -12.84 7.67
C GLU A 75 5.03 -12.45 7.89
N ALA A 76 4.76 -11.26 8.46
CA ALA A 76 3.40 -10.77 8.66
C ALA A 76 2.64 -10.55 7.34
N VAL A 77 3.32 -10.08 6.28
CA VAL A 77 2.73 -9.96 4.94
C VAL A 77 2.43 -11.35 4.36
N GLN A 78 3.32 -12.32 4.51
CA GLN A 78 3.07 -13.71 4.06
C GLN A 78 1.87 -14.34 4.78
N LEU A 79 1.69 -14.04 6.07
CA LEU A 79 0.56 -14.51 6.87
C LEU A 79 -0.74 -13.71 6.65
N GLY A 80 -0.69 -12.61 5.92
CA GLY A 80 -1.85 -11.75 5.66
C GLY A 80 -2.29 -10.89 6.85
N THR A 81 -1.45 -10.72 7.88
CA THR A 81 -1.73 -9.86 9.04
C THR A 81 -1.28 -8.41 8.84
N GLN A 82 -0.43 -8.19 7.84
CA GLN A 82 0.01 -6.91 7.32
C GLN A 82 -0.14 -6.91 5.80
N ASP A 83 -0.53 -5.77 5.21
CA ASP A 83 -0.82 -5.72 3.77
C ASP A 83 0.44 -5.44 2.94
N LEU A 84 1.31 -4.54 3.43
CA LEU A 84 2.47 -4.06 2.71
C LEU A 84 3.67 -3.89 3.64
N VAL A 85 4.86 -4.16 3.14
CA VAL A 85 6.12 -3.82 3.81
C VAL A 85 7.04 -3.09 2.83
N ASN A 86 7.65 -2.00 3.28
CA ASN A 86 8.76 -1.35 2.58
C ASN A 86 10.05 -1.78 3.26
N THR A 87 10.83 -2.62 2.60
CA THR A 87 11.99 -3.31 3.18
C THR A 87 13.18 -3.30 2.22
N SER A 88 14.37 -3.61 2.72
CA SER A 88 15.57 -3.78 1.92
C SER A 88 15.67 -5.18 1.30
N THR A 89 16.49 -5.30 0.26
CA THR A 89 16.78 -6.57 -0.43
C THR A 89 17.45 -7.61 0.48
N GLY A 90 18.23 -7.16 1.48
CA GLY A 90 18.92 -8.05 2.40
C GLY A 90 17.99 -9.01 3.14
N PRO A 91 17.08 -8.55 4.00
CA PRO A 91 16.07 -9.39 4.63
C PRO A 91 15.17 -10.10 3.63
N LEU A 92 14.71 -9.40 2.58
CA LEU A 92 13.81 -9.95 1.57
C LEU A 92 14.43 -11.13 0.82
N GLY A 93 15.72 -11.10 0.55
CA GLY A 93 16.45 -12.17 -0.13
C GLY A 93 16.48 -13.52 0.61
N ASN A 94 16.05 -13.57 1.88
CA ASN A 94 15.87 -14.83 2.61
C ASN A 94 14.51 -15.48 2.30
N PHE A 95 13.55 -14.72 1.78
CA PHE A 95 12.21 -15.18 1.38
C PHE A 95 12.09 -15.33 -0.14
N VAL A 96 12.73 -14.42 -0.88
CA VAL A 96 12.74 -14.37 -2.35
C VAL A 96 14.21 -14.25 -2.80
N PRO A 97 14.93 -15.37 -3.00
CA PRO A 97 16.36 -15.37 -3.31
C PRO A 97 16.73 -14.59 -4.58
N GLU A 98 15.81 -14.49 -5.54
CA GLU A 98 15.99 -13.83 -6.83
C GLU A 98 16.27 -12.33 -6.68
N VAL A 99 15.77 -11.67 -5.64
CA VAL A 99 16.00 -10.23 -5.43
C VAL A 99 17.47 -9.91 -5.12
N LYS A 100 18.26 -10.90 -4.69
CA LYS A 100 19.68 -10.72 -4.41
C LYS A 100 20.51 -10.38 -5.65
N ILE A 101 19.96 -10.56 -6.85
CA ILE A 101 20.66 -10.18 -8.08
C ILE A 101 21.02 -8.69 -8.10
N VAL A 102 20.18 -7.83 -7.53
CA VAL A 102 20.44 -6.38 -7.49
C VAL A 102 21.52 -5.97 -6.48
N ASP A 103 21.89 -6.87 -5.56
CA ASP A 103 22.92 -6.66 -4.56
C ASP A 103 24.33 -7.06 -5.06
N ILE A 104 24.44 -7.59 -6.29
CA ILE A 104 25.73 -7.96 -6.88
C ILE A 104 26.58 -6.70 -7.08
N PRO A 105 27.79 -6.64 -6.49
CA PRO A 105 28.67 -5.48 -6.69
C PRO A 105 28.95 -5.22 -8.16
N PHE A 106 28.95 -3.94 -8.54
CA PHE A 106 29.23 -3.48 -9.91
C PHE A 106 28.24 -3.97 -10.98
N LEU A 107 27.05 -4.48 -10.59
CA LEU A 107 26.00 -4.85 -11.53
C LEU A 107 25.57 -3.64 -12.39
N PHE A 108 25.44 -2.48 -11.77
CA PHE A 108 25.12 -1.24 -12.46
C PHE A 108 26.39 -0.39 -12.63
N ARG A 109 26.58 0.18 -13.84
CA ARG A 109 27.73 1.04 -14.16
C ARG A 109 27.65 2.39 -13.45
N ASP A 110 26.44 2.94 -13.33
CA ASP A 110 26.10 4.23 -12.75
C ASP A 110 24.61 4.27 -12.40
N TYR A 111 24.17 5.38 -11.79
CA TYR A 111 22.77 5.58 -11.43
C TYR A 111 21.80 5.62 -12.63
N ASP A 112 22.24 6.16 -13.76
CA ASP A 112 21.40 6.23 -14.97
C ASP A 112 21.19 4.84 -15.56
N HIS A 113 22.22 3.99 -15.53
CA HIS A 113 22.08 2.59 -15.91
C HIS A 113 21.15 1.86 -14.96
N ALA A 114 21.26 2.04 -13.65
CA ALA A 114 20.38 1.43 -12.67
C ALA A 114 18.91 1.82 -12.93
N ARG A 115 18.62 3.11 -13.12
CA ARG A 115 17.25 3.59 -13.43
C ARG A 115 16.68 2.95 -14.68
N LYS A 116 17.45 2.90 -15.76
CA LYS A 116 16.99 2.32 -17.04
C LYS A 116 16.70 0.83 -16.99
N VAL A 117 17.30 0.12 -16.04
CA VAL A 117 17.10 -1.33 -15.86
C VAL A 117 15.96 -1.62 -14.89
N MET A 118 15.75 -0.73 -13.88
CA MET A 118 14.78 -0.93 -12.80
C MET A 118 13.41 -0.29 -13.07
N ASP A 119 13.33 0.72 -13.97
CA ASP A 119 12.08 1.34 -14.43
C ASP A 119 11.48 0.55 -15.61
#